data_207a4baefb7efba822f177e30a39cec6
#
_entry.id   207a4baefb7efba822f177e30a39cec6
#
_cell.length_a   1.000
_cell.length_b   1.000
_cell.length_c   1.000
_cell.angle_alpha   90.00
_cell.angle_beta   90.00
_cell.angle_gamma   90.00
#
_symmetry.space_group_name_H-M   'P 1'
#
loop_
_entity.id
_entity.type
_entity.pdbx_description
1 polymer ?
#
loop_
_entity_poly.entity_id
_entity_poly.type
_entity_poly.pdbx_seq_one_letter_code
_entity_poly.pdbx_strand_id
1 'polypeptide(L)'
;MKRIIAVNSNCYHGYTIEEAVAGIRKAGFRYIELTATKGWTEHVFPDMPFERLLAIQDLLRQNELIPFAMSGHCNLMDPERIPDFEKNIRLAAFFGCQYIVSSVGEAHLAN
;
A
#
# COMPACT_ATOMS: atom_id res chain seq x y z
N MET A 1 -10.58 -20.55 13.71
CA MET A 1 -9.63 -19.80 12.86
C MET A 1 -10.23 -18.45 12.51
N LYS A 2 -9.51 -17.38 12.85
CA LYS A 2 -9.98 -16.03 12.48
C LYS A 2 -9.59 -15.76 11.04
N ARG A 3 -10.57 -15.30 10.27
CA ARG A 3 -10.34 -14.86 8.89
C ARG A 3 -10.01 -13.37 8.92
N ILE A 4 -8.89 -13.00 8.30
CA ILE A 4 -8.51 -11.60 8.15
C ILE A 4 -8.96 -11.12 6.78
N ILE A 5 -9.73 -10.04 6.76
CA ILE A 5 -10.17 -9.42 5.53
C ILE A 5 -9.59 -8.01 5.50
N ALA A 6 -8.70 -7.76 4.55
CA ALA A 6 -8.08 -6.46 4.35
C ALA A 6 -8.67 -5.82 3.10
N VAL A 7 -8.97 -4.52 3.19
CA VAL A 7 -9.45 -3.76 2.04
C VAL A 7 -8.27 -3.05 1.41
N ASN A 8 -8.09 -3.25 0.11
CA ASN A 8 -7.03 -2.59 -0.64
C ASN A 8 -7.41 -1.12 -0.85
N SER A 9 -6.54 -0.21 -0.47
CA SER A 9 -6.79 1.22 -0.62
C SER A 9 -6.93 1.64 -2.09
N ASN A 10 -6.52 0.78 -3.03
CA ASN A 10 -6.73 1.03 -4.47
C ASN A 10 -8.22 1.15 -4.83
N CYS A 11 -9.13 0.65 -3.99
CA CYS A 11 -10.56 0.90 -4.16
C CYS A 11 -10.88 2.40 -4.12
N TYR A 12 -9.96 3.17 -3.55
CA TYR A 12 -10.04 4.63 -3.49
C TYR A 12 -9.00 5.29 -4.40
N HIS A 13 -8.75 4.67 -5.55
CA HIS A 13 -7.89 5.27 -6.57
C HIS A 13 -8.42 6.66 -6.95
N GLY A 14 -7.54 7.65 -6.97
CA GLY A 14 -7.93 9.03 -7.24
C GLY A 14 -8.35 9.83 -6.01
N TYR A 15 -8.45 9.19 -4.85
CA TYR A 15 -8.73 9.84 -3.58
C TYR A 15 -7.48 9.85 -2.70
N THR A 16 -7.47 10.73 -1.70
CA THR A 16 -6.34 10.80 -0.77
C THR A 16 -6.34 9.60 0.17
N ILE A 17 -5.19 9.35 0.82
CA ILE A 17 -5.11 8.29 1.84
C ILE A 17 -6.06 8.61 3.00
N GLU A 18 -6.23 9.87 3.35
CA GLU A 18 -7.15 10.30 4.40
C GLU A 18 -8.58 9.90 4.05
N GLU A 19 -9.00 10.15 2.81
CA GLU A 19 -10.32 9.79 2.33
C GLU A 19 -10.49 8.26 2.29
N ALA A 20 -9.46 7.54 1.84
CA ALA A 20 -9.49 6.08 1.79
C ALA A 20 -9.64 5.49 3.19
N VAL A 21 -8.86 5.97 4.14
CA VAL A 21 -8.90 5.49 5.53
C VAL A 21 -10.27 5.73 6.14
N ALA A 22 -10.81 6.95 5.96
CA ALA A 22 -12.13 7.28 6.49
C ALA A 22 -13.22 6.37 5.90
N GLY A 23 -13.16 6.12 4.60
CA GLY A 23 -14.14 5.27 3.93
C GLY A 23 -14.07 3.82 4.39
N ILE A 24 -12.87 3.28 4.49
CA ILE A 24 -12.65 1.90 4.94
C ILE A 24 -13.09 1.72 6.38
N ARG A 25 -12.78 2.68 7.24
CA ARG A 25 -13.18 2.62 8.64
C ARG A 25 -14.69 2.74 8.80
N LYS A 26 -15.31 3.63 8.04
CA LYS A 26 -16.76 3.80 8.06
C LYS A 26 -17.50 2.52 7.64
N ALA A 27 -16.90 1.75 6.73
CA ALA A 27 -17.45 0.48 6.28
C ALA A 27 -17.28 -0.64 7.31
N GLY A 28 -16.55 -0.41 8.39
CA GLY A 28 -16.42 -1.37 9.48
C GLY A 28 -15.23 -2.31 9.39
N PHE A 29 -14.31 -2.09 8.47
CA PHE A 29 -13.14 -2.95 8.32
C PHE A 29 -12.04 -2.56 9.31
N ARG A 30 -11.19 -3.52 9.68
CA ARG A 30 -10.09 -3.32 10.62
C ARG A 30 -8.72 -3.43 9.96
N TYR A 31 -8.65 -4.00 8.77
CA TYR A 31 -7.38 -4.26 8.08
C TYR A 31 -7.38 -3.55 6.74
N ILE A 32 -6.23 -2.98 6.41
CA ILE A 32 -6.05 -2.27 5.14
C ILE A 32 -4.84 -2.84 4.42
N GLU A 33 -4.94 -2.93 3.10
CA GLU A 33 -3.80 -3.18 2.23
C GLU A 33 -3.44 -1.84 1.60
N LEU A 34 -2.28 -1.31 1.95
CA LEU A 34 -1.82 -0.01 1.46
C LEU A 34 -1.32 -0.12 0.03
N THR A 35 -1.70 0.81 -0.81
CA THR A 35 -1.28 0.82 -2.21
C THR A 35 -0.10 1.74 -2.42
N ALA A 36 0.98 1.18 -2.96
CA ALA A 36 2.21 1.87 -3.29
C ALA A 36 2.62 1.54 -4.72
N THR A 37 1.68 1.62 -5.66
CA THR A 37 1.92 1.25 -7.05
C THR A 37 2.27 2.50 -7.85
N LYS A 38 3.54 2.61 -8.21
CA LYS A 38 4.08 3.76 -8.92
C LYS A 38 3.36 3.94 -10.26
N GLY A 39 2.93 5.18 -10.50
CA GLY A 39 2.24 5.52 -11.73
C GLY A 39 0.75 5.18 -11.73
N TRP A 40 0.24 4.62 -10.66
CA TRP A 40 -1.19 4.29 -10.56
C TRP A 40 -1.79 4.83 -9.27
N THR A 41 -1.63 4.14 -8.17
CA THR A 41 -2.11 4.60 -6.87
C THR A 41 -0.94 4.60 -5.90
N GLU A 42 -0.56 5.77 -5.44
CA GLU A 42 0.55 5.94 -4.52
C GLU A 42 0.06 6.60 -3.24
N HIS A 43 -0.80 5.89 -2.51
CA HIS A 43 -1.25 6.34 -1.19
C HIS A 43 -0.08 6.44 -0.23
N VAL A 44 0.90 5.55 -0.38
CA VAL A 44 2.20 5.65 0.25
C VAL A 44 3.26 5.36 -0.81
N PHE A 45 4.45 5.91 -0.65
CA PHE A 45 5.57 5.65 -1.56
C PHE A 45 6.89 5.84 -0.82
N PRO A 46 7.96 5.15 -1.26
CA PRO A 46 9.23 5.10 -0.51
C PRO A 46 9.90 6.46 -0.31
N ASP A 47 9.79 7.35 -1.28
CA ASP A 47 10.45 8.66 -1.24
C ASP A 47 9.57 9.73 -0.58
N MET A 48 8.47 9.34 0.02
CA MET A 48 7.61 10.26 0.76
C MET A 48 8.37 10.84 1.95
N PRO A 49 8.19 12.13 2.28
CA PRO A 49 8.84 12.71 3.46
C PRO A 49 8.52 11.91 4.72
N PHE A 50 9.53 11.70 5.54
CA PHE A 50 9.39 10.86 6.74
C PHE A 50 8.26 11.35 7.66
N GLU A 51 8.13 12.66 7.79
CA GLU A 51 7.05 13.26 8.59
C GLU A 51 5.67 12.87 8.06
N ARG A 52 5.55 12.78 6.74
CA ARG A 52 4.29 12.36 6.12
C ARG A 52 4.02 10.87 6.37
N LEU A 53 5.06 10.04 6.31
CA LEU A 53 4.93 8.62 6.61
C LEU A 53 4.47 8.41 8.06
N LEU A 54 5.04 9.16 8.99
CA LEU A 54 4.63 9.10 10.39
C LEU A 54 3.20 9.55 10.57
N ALA A 55 2.79 10.61 9.86
CA ALA A 55 1.41 11.11 9.92
C ALA A 55 0.42 10.06 9.44
N ILE A 56 0.76 9.35 8.36
CA ILE A 56 -0.09 8.27 7.84
C ILE A 56 -0.14 7.11 8.84
N GLN A 57 0.98 6.76 9.44
CA GLN A 57 1.03 5.72 10.46
C GLN A 57 0.11 6.07 11.64
N ASP A 58 0.15 7.32 12.09
CA ASP A 58 -0.72 7.79 13.16
C ASP A 58 -2.19 7.82 12.73
N LEU A 59 -2.45 8.21 11.48
CA LEU A 59 -3.81 8.20 10.91
C LEU A 59 -4.41 6.79 10.97
N LEU A 60 -3.64 5.80 10.58
CA LEU A 60 -4.08 4.40 10.64
C LEU A 60 -4.38 3.99 12.08
N ARG A 61 -3.49 4.33 13.00
CA ARG A 61 -3.65 4.02 14.42
C ARG A 61 -4.90 4.67 15.01
N GLN A 62 -5.11 5.95 14.71
CA GLN A 62 -6.27 6.70 15.20
C GLN A 62 -7.59 6.13 14.69
N ASN A 63 -7.58 5.53 13.51
CA ASN A 63 -8.75 4.91 12.91
C ASN A 63 -8.83 3.41 13.19
N GLU A 64 -7.95 2.89 14.03
CA GLU A 64 -7.90 1.47 14.39
C GLU A 64 -7.80 0.56 13.17
N LEU A 65 -7.07 1.01 12.14
CA LEU A 65 -6.79 0.22 10.95
C LEU A 65 -5.38 -0.37 11.03
N ILE A 66 -5.29 -1.66 10.80
CA ILE A 66 -4.01 -2.37 10.82
C ILE A 66 -3.53 -2.56 9.38
N PRO A 67 -2.37 -2.00 9.01
CA PRO A 67 -1.83 -2.18 7.66
C PRO A 67 -1.22 -3.59 7.54
N PHE A 68 -2.06 -4.53 7.14
CA PHE A 68 -1.69 -5.95 7.11
C PHE A 68 -0.85 -6.33 5.91
N ALA A 69 -1.07 -5.66 4.77
CA ALA A 69 -0.37 -5.95 3.53
C ALA A 69 -0.14 -4.65 2.75
N MET A 70 0.78 -4.71 1.80
CA MET A 70 1.05 -3.62 0.89
C MET A 70 0.99 -4.13 -0.54
N SER A 71 0.31 -3.37 -1.40
CA SER A 71 0.23 -3.63 -2.83
C SER A 71 1.22 -2.69 -3.52
N GLY A 72 2.36 -3.25 -3.94
CA GLY A 72 3.41 -2.47 -4.58
C GLY A 72 3.80 -3.11 -5.89
N HIS A 73 2.86 -3.12 -6.84
CA HIS A 73 3.08 -3.74 -8.14
C HIS A 73 4.25 -3.11 -8.88
N CYS A 74 5.15 -3.96 -9.35
CA CYS A 74 6.37 -3.54 -10.01
C CYS A 74 6.71 -4.55 -11.08
N ASN A 75 7.24 -4.07 -12.21
CA ASN A 75 7.69 -4.98 -13.26
C ASN A 75 9.03 -5.60 -12.85
N LEU A 76 8.99 -6.77 -12.25
CA LEU A 76 10.18 -7.47 -11.78
C LEU A 76 11.01 -8.07 -12.92
N MET A 77 10.47 -8.05 -14.13
CA MET A 77 11.21 -8.48 -15.32
C MET A 77 12.17 -7.40 -15.83
N ASP A 78 12.02 -6.17 -15.36
CA ASP A 78 12.88 -5.05 -15.70
C ASP A 78 13.91 -4.84 -14.59
N PRO A 79 15.23 -5.10 -14.84
CA PRO A 79 16.23 -4.93 -13.79
C PRO A 79 16.30 -3.53 -13.21
N GLU A 80 15.92 -2.51 -13.98
CA GLU A 80 15.91 -1.13 -13.51
C GLU A 80 14.82 -0.85 -12.48
N ARG A 81 13.80 -1.71 -12.43
CA ARG A 81 12.68 -1.58 -11.49
C ARG A 81 12.88 -2.36 -10.19
N ILE A 82 13.87 -3.24 -10.13
CA ILE A 82 14.13 -4.03 -8.93
C ILE A 82 14.45 -3.17 -7.71
N PRO A 83 15.25 -2.08 -7.83
CA PRO A 83 15.49 -1.20 -6.69
C PRO A 83 14.20 -0.55 -6.17
N ASP A 84 13.23 -0.27 -7.03
CA ASP A 84 11.93 0.27 -6.61
C ASP A 84 11.20 -0.75 -5.74
N PHE A 85 11.24 -2.02 -6.10
CA PHE A 85 10.61 -3.08 -5.32
C PHE A 85 11.29 -3.24 -3.96
N GLU A 86 12.62 -3.16 -3.91
CA GLU A 86 13.37 -3.23 -2.66
C GLU A 86 12.96 -2.08 -1.72
N LYS A 87 12.77 -0.89 -2.25
CA LYS A 87 12.29 0.26 -1.47
C LYS A 87 10.89 0.01 -0.94
N ASN A 88 10.02 -0.61 -1.74
CA ASN A 88 8.68 -0.96 -1.31
C ASN A 88 8.70 -1.98 -0.17
N ILE A 89 9.62 -2.92 -0.20
CA ILE A 89 9.78 -3.89 0.89
C ILE A 89 10.11 -3.17 2.20
N ARG A 90 11.01 -2.19 2.14
CA ARG A 90 11.37 -1.39 3.32
C ARG A 90 10.20 -0.56 3.81
N LEU A 91 9.43 0.00 2.88
CA LEU A 91 8.23 0.77 3.20
C LEU A 91 7.20 -0.12 3.90
N ALA A 92 6.99 -1.33 3.39
CA ALA A 92 6.08 -2.29 4.00
C ALA A 92 6.52 -2.62 5.44
N ALA A 93 7.81 -2.80 5.64
CA ALA A 93 8.36 -3.07 6.97
C ALA A 93 8.12 -1.89 7.93
N PHE A 94 8.24 -0.66 7.43
CA PHE A 94 7.97 0.52 8.24
C PHE A 94 6.54 0.53 8.78
N PHE A 95 5.57 0.13 7.95
CA PHE A 95 4.17 0.07 8.37
C PHE A 95 3.81 -1.22 9.09
N GLY A 96 4.75 -2.15 9.22
CA GLY A 96 4.51 -3.43 9.90
C GLY A 96 3.67 -4.41 9.08
N CYS A 97 3.65 -4.25 7.76
CA CYS A 97 2.92 -5.16 6.88
C CYS A 97 3.56 -6.55 6.91
N GLN A 98 2.72 -7.58 6.93
CA GLN A 98 3.19 -8.97 6.90
C GLN A 98 3.42 -9.47 5.48
N TYR A 99 2.76 -8.85 4.51
CA TYR A 99 2.83 -9.28 3.11
C TYR A 99 3.01 -8.08 2.19
N ILE A 100 3.71 -8.30 1.09
CA ILE A 100 3.76 -7.36 -0.02
C ILE A 100 3.33 -8.11 -1.27
N VAL A 101 2.46 -7.50 -2.06
CA VAL A 101 1.92 -8.09 -3.27
C VAL A 101 2.50 -7.34 -4.46
N SER A 102 3.01 -8.09 -5.43
CA SER A 102 3.53 -7.52 -6.67
C SER A 102 3.16 -8.42 -7.85
N SER A 103 3.20 -7.86 -9.03
CA SER A 103 3.15 -8.63 -10.27
C SER A 103 4.58 -8.96 -10.71
N VAL A 104 4.74 -10.04 -11.47
CA VAL A 104 6.04 -10.41 -12.03
C VAL A 104 6.39 -9.47 -13.18
N GLY A 105 5.41 -9.14 -13.99
CA GLY A 105 5.57 -8.22 -15.12
C GLY A 105 4.30 -7.42 -15.35
N GLU A 106 4.34 -6.58 -16.37
CA GLU A 106 3.21 -5.73 -16.73
C GLU A 106 2.56 -6.30 -18.00
N ALA A 107 1.80 -7.38 -17.83
CA ALA A 107 1.22 -8.11 -18.95
C ALA A 107 0.33 -7.25 -19.84
N HIS A 108 -0.31 -6.25 -19.26
CA HIS A 108 -1.15 -5.31 -20.03
C HIS A 108 -0.34 -4.40 -20.95
N LEU A 109 0.97 -4.30 -20.74
CA LEU A 109 1.87 -3.53 -21.57
C LEU A 109 2.68 -4.40 -22.52
N ALA A 110 2.62 -5.71 -22.34
CA ALA A 110 3.39 -6.64 -23.16
C ALA A 110 2.71 -6.83 -24.53
N ASN A 111 3.47 -6.65 -25.57
CA ASN A 111 3.03 -6.87 -26.94
C ASN A 111 3.98 -7.80 -27.66
#